data_3b2337a5d20b699acb57021777d3e247
#
_entry.id   3b2337a5d20b699acb57021777d3e247
#
_cell.length_a   1.000
_cell.length_b   1.000
_cell.length_c   1.000
_cell.angle_alpha   90.00
_cell.angle_beta   90.00
_cell.angle_gamma   90.00
#
_symmetry.space_group_name_H-M   'P 1'
#
loop_
_entity.id
_entity.type
_entity.pdbx_description
1 polymer ?
#
loop_
_entity_poly.entity_id
_entity_poly.type
_entity_poly.pdbx_seq_one_letter_code
_entity_poly.pdbx_strand_id
1 'polypeptide(L)'
;MSDSQPVYIVTGGAGFIGANLVATLIEREPDAMVYIVDDFRTGSYANIVEALERRGLPAFTGSILSDSIDELNWQPALVGLEPKAVFHLAAITDTLEFDEQKMFRANTEPFTDILEACVECDVPLVYASSAATYGSPPQADGRTPFPVDAAGKPNNVYGFSKWLMDVEVFRFFSQRRAAGEPMPHVVGLRYFNVFGPGEARKGKMASMVYHLSQQILDGKRPRLFKMGEHQRDQVFVDDVVSCTIAGADHGATPGVYNLGSGQTTSFNDIVDAINEALGTNVEPEFFDMPEEMVPTYQHYTCADMSETESGLGWTPSWSPMDAMIRYVRMIANERSSARIEIQN
;
A
#
# COMPACT_ATOMS: atom_id res chain seq x y z
N MET A 1 17.14 -22.30 23.44
CA MET A 1 17.11 -21.13 22.56
C MET A 1 16.45 -20.05 23.37
N SER A 2 17.09 -18.91 23.64
CA SER A 2 16.41 -17.80 24.33
C SER A 2 15.29 -17.34 23.40
N ASP A 3 14.03 -17.39 23.86
CA ASP A 3 12.92 -16.72 23.18
C ASP A 3 13.20 -15.22 23.26
N SER A 4 14.05 -14.70 22.36
CA SER A 4 14.21 -13.26 22.20
C SER A 4 12.91 -12.70 21.66
N GLN A 5 12.44 -11.63 22.26
CA GLN A 5 11.27 -10.88 21.83
C GLN A 5 11.40 -10.56 20.34
N PRO A 6 10.40 -10.90 19.49
CA PRO A 6 10.47 -10.57 18.07
C PRO A 6 10.50 -9.06 17.85
N VAL A 7 11.37 -8.60 16.96
CA VAL A 7 11.51 -7.18 16.64
C VAL A 7 11.16 -6.96 15.18
N TYR A 8 10.39 -5.92 14.88
CA TYR A 8 10.08 -5.46 13.53
C TYR A 8 10.34 -3.97 13.38
N ILE A 9 10.81 -3.55 12.22
CA ILE A 9 10.94 -2.13 11.86
C ILE A 9 9.95 -1.82 10.73
N VAL A 10 9.11 -0.81 10.92
CA VAL A 10 8.12 -0.37 9.93
C VAL A 10 8.33 1.11 9.64
N THR A 11 8.89 1.43 8.47
CA THR A 11 8.94 2.83 8.02
C THR A 11 7.60 3.21 7.41
N GLY A 12 7.17 4.45 7.63
CA GLY A 12 5.81 4.87 7.25
C GLY A 12 4.71 4.20 8.11
N GLY A 13 5.08 3.74 9.31
CA GLY A 13 4.18 2.99 10.20
C GLY A 13 3.01 3.78 10.78
N ALA A 14 3.05 5.12 10.73
CA ALA A 14 1.92 5.98 11.07
C ALA A 14 1.01 6.33 9.87
N GLY A 15 1.36 5.85 8.67
CA GLY A 15 0.55 5.99 7.45
C GLY A 15 -0.63 5.02 7.41
N PHE A 16 -1.43 5.09 6.34
CA PHE A 16 -2.61 4.25 6.13
C PHE A 16 -2.27 2.74 6.19
N ILE A 17 -1.41 2.26 5.29
CA ILE A 17 -1.06 0.84 5.22
C ILE A 17 -0.18 0.45 6.41
N GLY A 18 0.79 1.30 6.77
CA GLY A 18 1.73 1.05 7.86
C GLY A 18 1.05 0.83 9.21
N ALA A 19 0.05 1.62 9.56
CA ALA A 19 -0.68 1.47 10.83
C ALA A 19 -1.48 0.14 10.89
N ASN A 20 -2.09 -0.26 9.76
CA ASN A 20 -2.75 -1.57 9.66
C ASN A 20 -1.73 -2.72 9.75
N LEU A 21 -0.54 -2.57 9.17
CA LEU A 21 0.55 -3.55 9.28
C LEU A 21 1.03 -3.66 10.73
N VAL A 22 1.30 -2.55 11.39
CA VAL A 22 1.72 -2.51 12.81
C VAL A 22 0.70 -3.23 13.69
N ALA A 23 -0.59 -2.92 13.54
CA ALA A 23 -1.64 -3.57 14.31
C ALA A 23 -1.71 -5.09 14.03
N THR A 24 -1.52 -5.52 12.77
CA THR A 24 -1.53 -6.94 12.41
C THR A 24 -0.31 -7.68 12.95
N LEU A 25 0.87 -7.06 12.96
CA LEU A 25 2.07 -7.65 13.56
C LEU A 25 1.86 -7.90 15.07
N ILE A 26 1.32 -6.91 15.79
CA ILE A 26 1.01 -7.04 17.23
C ILE A 26 -0.10 -8.10 17.48
N GLU A 27 -1.11 -8.18 16.60
CA GLU A 27 -2.15 -9.20 16.71
C GLU A 27 -1.60 -10.63 16.52
N ARG A 28 -0.70 -10.83 15.57
CA ARG A 28 -0.08 -12.13 15.28
C ARG A 28 0.97 -12.56 16.30
N GLU A 29 1.76 -11.60 16.76
CA GLU A 29 2.82 -11.79 17.74
C GLU A 29 2.68 -10.76 18.87
N PRO A 30 1.85 -11.03 19.90
CA PRO A 30 1.55 -10.06 20.97
C PRO A 30 2.77 -9.57 21.75
N ASP A 31 3.83 -10.36 21.78
CA ASP A 31 5.10 -10.01 22.45
C ASP A 31 6.06 -9.26 21.52
N ALA A 32 5.69 -9.00 20.25
CA ALA A 32 6.57 -8.33 19.31
C ALA A 32 6.83 -6.86 19.71
N MET A 33 8.09 -6.45 19.60
CA MET A 33 8.48 -5.04 19.67
C MET A 33 8.47 -4.46 18.25
N VAL A 34 7.61 -3.48 18.01
CA VAL A 34 7.54 -2.80 16.72
C VAL A 34 8.17 -1.40 16.83
N TYR A 35 9.18 -1.15 16.01
CA TYR A 35 9.79 0.16 15.82
C TYR A 35 9.17 0.82 14.60
N ILE A 36 8.52 1.96 14.81
CA ILE A 36 7.97 2.79 13.73
C ILE A 36 8.96 3.91 13.43
N VAL A 37 9.25 4.12 12.15
CA VAL A 37 9.99 5.29 11.65
C VAL A 37 9.04 6.07 10.73
N ASP A 38 8.68 7.28 11.13
CA ASP A 38 7.70 8.09 10.37
C ASP A 38 7.93 9.59 10.66
N ASP A 39 8.10 10.39 9.65
CA ASP A 39 8.27 11.85 9.79
C ASP A 39 6.94 12.60 10.01
N PHE A 40 5.84 11.88 10.05
CA PHE A 40 4.47 12.38 10.22
C PHE A 40 4.03 13.42 9.17
N ARG A 41 4.69 13.48 8.02
CA ARG A 41 4.33 14.38 6.91
C ARG A 41 2.90 14.12 6.42
N THR A 42 2.50 12.86 6.36
CA THR A 42 1.15 12.40 6.01
C THR A 42 0.60 11.37 7.00
N GLY A 43 1.47 10.76 7.79
CA GLY A 43 1.13 9.85 8.87
C GLY A 43 0.52 10.57 10.07
N SER A 44 -0.12 9.79 10.95
CA SER A 44 -0.67 10.29 12.21
C SER A 44 -0.67 9.18 13.25
N TYR A 45 -0.33 9.51 14.50
CA TYR A 45 -0.46 8.54 15.60
C TYR A 45 -1.90 8.02 15.76
N ALA A 46 -2.89 8.83 15.38
CA ALA A 46 -4.28 8.42 15.40
C ALA A 46 -4.57 7.24 14.45
N ASN A 47 -3.85 7.08 13.34
CA ASN A 47 -3.97 5.90 12.49
C ASN A 47 -3.57 4.63 13.26
N ILE A 48 -2.51 4.71 14.08
CA ILE A 48 -2.01 3.57 14.89
C ILE A 48 -3.06 3.21 15.95
N VAL A 49 -3.55 4.24 16.69
CA VAL A 49 -4.56 4.05 17.73
C VAL A 49 -5.82 3.40 17.15
N GLU A 50 -6.38 3.97 16.10
CA GLU A 50 -7.59 3.46 15.46
C GLU A 50 -7.40 2.05 14.86
N ALA A 51 -6.21 1.74 14.32
CA ALA A 51 -5.92 0.39 13.80
C ALA A 51 -5.90 -0.66 14.91
N LEU A 52 -5.32 -0.33 16.08
CA LEU A 52 -5.32 -1.20 17.26
C LEU A 52 -6.72 -1.35 17.84
N GLU A 53 -7.45 -0.26 18.03
CA GLU A 53 -8.82 -0.28 18.56
C GLU A 53 -9.78 -1.11 17.70
N ARG A 54 -9.70 -0.98 16.38
CA ARG A 54 -10.52 -1.80 15.46
C ARG A 54 -10.30 -3.30 15.61
N ARG A 55 -9.12 -3.70 16.08
CA ARG A 55 -8.74 -5.10 16.33
C ARG A 55 -8.92 -5.52 17.79
N GLY A 56 -9.39 -4.62 18.66
CA GLY A 56 -9.51 -4.88 20.09
C GLY A 56 -8.17 -5.10 20.80
N LEU A 57 -7.10 -4.53 20.25
CA LEU A 57 -5.74 -4.66 20.78
C LEU A 57 -5.44 -3.60 21.85
N PRO A 58 -4.47 -3.85 22.75
CA PRO A 58 -4.04 -2.88 23.74
C PRO A 58 -3.37 -1.67 23.07
N ALA A 59 -3.16 -0.61 23.84
CA ALA A 59 -2.43 0.56 23.37
C ALA A 59 -1.02 0.20 22.87
N PHE A 60 -0.52 0.96 21.89
CA PHE A 60 0.81 0.78 21.33
C PHE A 60 1.90 0.97 22.41
N THR A 61 2.78 0.00 22.53
CA THR A 61 3.88 0.00 23.50
C THR A 61 5.26 -0.08 22.82
N GLY A 62 5.31 -0.07 21.49
CA GLY A 62 6.54 -0.05 20.72
C GLY A 62 7.22 1.32 20.71
N SER A 63 8.25 1.48 19.92
CA SER A 63 9.00 2.72 19.78
C SER A 63 8.61 3.46 18.51
N ILE A 64 8.55 4.80 18.57
CA ILE A 64 8.34 5.67 17.42
C ILE A 64 9.54 6.61 17.30
N LEU A 65 10.21 6.56 16.16
CA LEU A 65 11.24 7.50 15.76
C LEU A 65 10.59 8.49 14.77
N SER A 66 10.49 9.75 15.19
CA SER A 66 9.86 10.83 14.41
C SER A 66 10.85 11.49 13.45
N ASP A 67 11.73 10.68 12.84
CA ASP A 67 12.78 11.12 11.95
C ASP A 67 12.48 10.75 10.50
N SER A 68 13.11 11.46 9.58
CA SER A 68 13.13 11.05 8.18
C SER A 68 14.02 9.81 8.01
N ILE A 69 13.69 8.94 7.08
CA ILE A 69 14.41 7.68 6.86
C ILE A 69 15.85 7.86 6.40
N ASP A 70 16.20 9.02 5.83
CA ASP A 70 17.55 9.41 5.42
C ASP A 70 18.44 9.91 6.58
N GLU A 71 17.85 10.19 7.75
CA GLU A 71 18.58 10.60 8.95
C GLU A 71 19.04 9.42 9.80
N LEU A 72 18.58 8.20 9.50
CA LEU A 72 18.90 6.99 10.26
C LEU A 72 20.18 6.34 9.77
N ASN A 73 21.02 5.95 10.72
CA ASN A 73 22.15 5.06 10.44
C ASN A 73 21.67 3.61 10.51
N TRP A 74 21.29 3.06 9.35
CA TRP A 74 20.60 1.79 9.26
C TRP A 74 21.41 0.60 9.74
N GLN A 75 22.68 0.47 9.33
CA GLN A 75 23.49 -0.69 9.69
C GLN A 75 23.67 -0.85 11.21
N PRO A 76 24.07 0.17 12.01
CA PRO A 76 24.14 0.04 13.46
C PRO A 76 22.77 -0.24 14.10
N ALA A 77 21.68 0.32 13.55
CA ALA A 77 20.34 0.07 14.07
C ALA A 77 19.95 -1.40 13.88
N LEU A 78 20.19 -1.98 12.70
CA LEU A 78 19.89 -3.39 12.43
C LEU A 78 20.74 -4.34 13.28
N VAL A 79 22.03 -4.07 13.43
CA VAL A 79 22.92 -4.87 14.31
C VAL A 79 22.48 -4.79 15.77
N GLY A 80 22.04 -3.62 16.25
CA GLY A 80 21.63 -3.44 17.65
C GLY A 80 20.25 -4.00 17.97
N LEU A 81 19.34 -4.04 17.00
CA LEU A 81 17.95 -4.47 17.19
C LEU A 81 17.71 -5.92 16.76
N GLU A 82 18.51 -6.48 15.85
CA GLU A 82 18.37 -7.81 15.26
C GLU A 82 16.91 -8.09 14.81
N PRO A 83 16.32 -7.23 13.94
CA PRO A 83 14.91 -7.36 13.60
C PRO A 83 14.65 -8.61 12.75
N LYS A 84 13.48 -9.24 12.93
CA LYS A 84 12.98 -10.31 12.08
C LYS A 84 12.74 -9.86 10.64
N ALA A 85 12.33 -8.59 10.46
CA ALA A 85 12.14 -7.98 9.15
C ALA A 85 12.08 -6.45 9.23
N VAL A 86 12.43 -5.82 8.11
CA VAL A 86 12.18 -4.40 7.83
C VAL A 86 11.07 -4.30 6.79
N PHE A 87 10.02 -3.55 7.11
CA PHE A 87 8.93 -3.19 6.19
C PHE A 87 9.07 -1.72 5.79
N HIS A 88 9.50 -1.48 4.56
CA HIS A 88 9.73 -0.12 4.08
C HIS A 88 8.52 0.39 3.29
N LEU A 89 7.65 1.17 3.97
CA LEU A 89 6.44 1.76 3.41
C LEU A 89 6.50 3.29 3.32
N ALA A 90 7.48 3.93 3.98
CA ALA A 90 7.65 5.38 3.93
C ALA A 90 7.88 5.87 2.49
N ALA A 91 7.05 6.80 2.05
CA ALA A 91 7.19 7.43 0.73
C ALA A 91 6.30 8.66 0.61
N ILE A 92 6.67 9.61 -0.24
CA ILE A 92 5.73 10.56 -0.82
C ILE A 92 4.90 9.80 -1.86
N THR A 93 3.58 9.74 -1.68
CA THR A 93 2.66 8.98 -2.54
C THR A 93 1.75 9.86 -3.40
N ASP A 94 1.95 11.19 -3.39
CA ASP A 94 1.19 12.11 -4.21
C ASP A 94 1.61 11.97 -5.69
N THR A 95 0.74 11.42 -6.50
CA THR A 95 0.97 11.25 -7.95
C THR A 95 0.92 12.56 -8.73
N LEU A 96 0.51 13.66 -8.08
CA LEU A 96 0.48 15.03 -8.61
C LEU A 96 1.67 15.86 -8.10
N GLU A 97 2.62 15.28 -7.39
CA GLU A 97 3.88 15.94 -7.07
C GLU A 97 4.78 15.95 -8.31
N PHE A 98 5.18 17.15 -8.73
CA PHE A 98 6.01 17.38 -9.91
C PHE A 98 7.46 17.76 -9.57
N ASP A 99 7.77 17.97 -8.30
CA ASP A 99 9.14 18.22 -7.83
C ASP A 99 9.92 16.89 -7.82
N GLU A 100 10.65 16.65 -8.89
CA GLU A 100 11.44 15.44 -9.09
C GLU A 100 12.51 15.29 -8.01
N GLN A 101 13.21 16.38 -7.67
CA GLN A 101 14.28 16.34 -6.67
C GLN A 101 13.74 15.95 -5.31
N LYS A 102 12.63 16.56 -4.89
CA LYS A 102 11.94 16.23 -3.64
C LYS A 102 11.50 14.75 -3.61
N MET A 103 10.93 14.28 -4.73
CA MET A 103 10.45 12.90 -4.85
C MET A 103 11.59 11.90 -4.73
N PHE A 104 12.71 12.11 -5.44
CA PHE A 104 13.84 11.19 -5.43
C PHE A 104 14.56 11.18 -4.09
N ARG A 105 14.77 12.35 -3.48
CA ARG A 105 15.36 12.44 -2.13
C ARG A 105 14.53 11.74 -1.06
N ALA A 106 13.20 11.77 -1.19
CA ALA A 106 12.34 11.14 -0.19
C ALA A 106 12.11 9.63 -0.44
N ASN A 107 12.02 9.21 -1.71
CA ASN A 107 11.57 7.85 -2.03
C ASN A 107 12.71 6.93 -2.49
N THR A 108 13.72 7.46 -3.18
CA THR A 108 14.69 6.62 -3.91
C THR A 108 16.08 6.62 -3.25
N GLU A 109 16.62 7.79 -2.93
CA GLU A 109 17.98 7.88 -2.35
C GLU A 109 18.09 7.11 -1.02
N PRO A 110 17.18 7.28 -0.02
CA PRO A 110 17.30 6.56 1.25
C PRO A 110 17.05 5.05 1.13
N PHE A 111 16.36 4.61 0.07
CA PHE A 111 16.09 3.20 -0.14
C PHE A 111 17.37 2.40 -0.37
N THR A 112 18.35 2.96 -1.04
CA THR A 112 19.64 2.29 -1.27
C THR A 112 20.33 1.95 0.03
N ASP A 113 20.37 2.88 1.00
CA ASP A 113 20.99 2.67 2.30
C ASP A 113 20.27 1.58 3.11
N ILE A 114 18.92 1.57 3.05
CA ILE A 114 18.10 0.53 3.69
C ILE A 114 18.38 -0.84 3.07
N LEU A 115 18.40 -0.91 1.74
CA LEU A 115 18.65 -2.15 0.99
C LEU A 115 20.04 -2.72 1.34
N GLU A 116 21.08 -1.90 1.25
CA GLU A 116 22.44 -2.31 1.55
C GLU A 116 22.58 -2.80 3.00
N ALA A 117 22.07 -2.05 3.97
CA ALA A 117 22.13 -2.42 5.38
C ALA A 117 21.37 -3.74 5.67
N CYS A 118 20.17 -3.92 5.10
CA CYS A 118 19.40 -5.16 5.28
C CYS A 118 20.16 -6.37 4.71
N VAL A 119 20.77 -6.20 3.55
CA VAL A 119 21.55 -7.28 2.93
C VAL A 119 22.82 -7.61 3.70
N GLU A 120 23.54 -6.60 4.18
CA GLU A 120 24.78 -6.79 4.97
C GLU A 120 24.49 -7.46 6.32
N CYS A 121 23.34 -7.14 6.93
CA CYS A 121 22.94 -7.70 8.23
C CYS A 121 22.10 -9.01 8.10
N ASP A 122 21.87 -9.51 6.88
CA ASP A 122 21.01 -10.68 6.59
C ASP A 122 19.58 -10.54 7.17
N VAL A 123 19.01 -9.33 7.07
CA VAL A 123 17.66 -9.01 7.56
C VAL A 123 16.69 -8.99 6.38
N PRO A 124 15.55 -9.71 6.43
CA PRO A 124 14.51 -9.64 5.41
C PRO A 124 13.99 -8.21 5.21
N LEU A 125 13.95 -7.77 3.95
CA LEU A 125 13.41 -6.47 3.55
C LEU A 125 12.18 -6.67 2.65
N VAL A 126 11.04 -6.11 3.07
CA VAL A 126 9.86 -5.98 2.20
C VAL A 126 9.58 -4.51 1.95
N TYR A 127 9.52 -4.09 0.68
CA TYR A 127 9.29 -2.69 0.37
C TYR A 127 8.07 -2.45 -0.53
N ALA A 128 7.42 -1.31 -0.32
CA ALA A 128 6.29 -0.87 -1.11
C ALA A 128 6.76 -0.24 -2.43
N SER A 129 6.64 -0.99 -3.53
CA SER A 129 6.61 -0.47 -4.89
C SER A 129 5.17 -0.09 -5.29
N SER A 130 4.88 0.14 -6.54
CA SER A 130 3.57 0.62 -6.98
C SER A 130 3.20 0.17 -8.38
N ALA A 131 1.91 -0.05 -8.65
CA ALA A 131 1.37 -0.22 -10.00
C ALA A 131 1.60 1.03 -10.90
N ALA A 132 1.95 2.18 -10.33
CA ALA A 132 2.35 3.36 -11.10
C ALA A 132 3.61 3.13 -11.96
N THR A 133 4.41 2.11 -11.67
CA THR A 133 5.58 1.69 -12.45
C THR A 133 5.23 1.20 -13.86
N TYR A 134 3.98 0.77 -14.09
CA TYR A 134 3.49 0.33 -15.40
C TYR A 134 3.15 1.49 -16.34
N GLY A 135 2.81 2.66 -15.80
CA GLY A 135 2.29 3.76 -16.59
C GLY A 135 0.96 3.42 -17.26
N SER A 136 0.85 3.72 -18.54
CA SER A 136 -0.33 3.41 -19.36
C SER A 136 0.10 2.54 -20.55
N PRO A 137 0.34 1.24 -20.35
CA PRO A 137 0.79 0.37 -21.43
C PRO A 137 -0.28 0.31 -22.53
N PRO A 138 0.12 0.36 -23.81
CA PRO A 138 -0.80 0.19 -24.91
C PRO A 138 -1.34 -1.24 -24.88
N GLN A 139 -2.67 -1.36 -24.85
CA GLN A 139 -3.37 -2.64 -24.89
C GLN A 139 -4.07 -2.77 -26.23
N ALA A 140 -3.74 -3.78 -27.00
CA ALA A 140 -4.30 -3.98 -28.33
C ALA A 140 -5.82 -4.22 -28.31
N ASP A 141 -6.32 -4.80 -27.22
CA ASP A 141 -7.75 -5.09 -26.93
C ASP A 141 -8.23 -4.50 -25.59
N GLY A 142 -7.35 -3.79 -24.91
CA GLY A 142 -7.65 -2.91 -23.79
C GLY A 142 -7.74 -3.53 -22.41
N ARG A 143 -7.62 -4.86 -22.18
CA ARG A 143 -7.99 -5.42 -20.86
C ARG A 143 -7.25 -6.69 -20.47
N THR A 144 -5.92 -6.69 -20.57
CA THR A 144 -5.11 -7.78 -20.03
C THR A 144 -4.47 -7.43 -18.70
N PRO A 145 -4.40 -8.35 -17.72
CA PRO A 145 -3.64 -8.13 -16.48
C PRO A 145 -2.17 -7.76 -16.77
N PHE A 146 -1.59 -6.94 -15.91
CA PHE A 146 -0.21 -6.47 -16.04
C PHE A 146 0.76 -7.52 -15.48
N PRO A 147 1.54 -8.21 -16.30
CA PRO A 147 2.60 -9.06 -15.80
C PRO A 147 3.74 -8.22 -15.24
N VAL A 148 4.53 -8.80 -14.33
CA VAL A 148 5.59 -8.07 -13.61
C VAL A 148 6.63 -7.46 -14.56
N ASP A 149 6.94 -8.13 -15.66
CA ASP A 149 7.93 -7.69 -16.65
C ASP A 149 7.45 -6.52 -17.57
N ALA A 150 6.15 -6.21 -17.55
CA ALA A 150 5.60 -5.10 -18.33
C ALA A 150 5.88 -3.70 -17.74
N ALA A 151 6.41 -3.62 -16.52
CA ALA A 151 6.73 -2.35 -15.86
C ALA A 151 7.95 -1.64 -16.49
N GLY A 152 8.16 -0.38 -16.10
CA GLY A 152 9.32 0.43 -16.52
C GLY A 152 9.00 1.58 -17.45
N LYS A 153 7.71 1.91 -17.61
CA LYS A 153 7.25 3.07 -18.40
C LYS A 153 6.29 3.94 -17.59
N PRO A 154 6.68 4.39 -16.39
CA PRO A 154 5.83 5.23 -15.54
C PRO A 154 5.52 6.55 -16.26
N ASN A 155 4.33 7.09 -16.03
CA ASN A 155 3.85 8.33 -16.63
C ASN A 155 3.81 9.52 -15.66
N ASN A 156 4.35 9.36 -14.45
CA ASN A 156 4.49 10.40 -13.47
C ASN A 156 5.73 10.21 -12.59
N VAL A 157 6.14 11.26 -11.88
CA VAL A 157 7.37 11.28 -11.06
C VAL A 157 7.33 10.25 -9.93
N TYR A 158 6.17 10.09 -9.29
CA TYR A 158 5.98 9.06 -8.26
C TYR A 158 6.23 7.65 -8.79
N GLY A 159 5.57 7.28 -9.90
CA GLY A 159 5.78 5.96 -10.52
C GLY A 159 7.23 5.75 -10.91
N PHE A 160 7.91 6.80 -11.40
CA PHE A 160 9.33 6.72 -11.73
C PHE A 160 10.21 6.52 -10.49
N SER A 161 9.92 7.18 -9.37
CA SER A 161 10.66 6.96 -8.11
C SER A 161 10.55 5.51 -7.62
N LYS A 162 9.35 4.92 -7.72
CA LYS A 162 9.12 3.51 -7.36
C LYS A 162 9.79 2.54 -8.33
N TRP A 163 9.79 2.88 -9.62
CA TRP A 163 10.53 2.09 -10.61
C TRP A 163 12.04 2.07 -10.34
N LEU A 164 12.62 3.19 -9.92
CA LEU A 164 14.04 3.24 -9.58
C LEU A 164 14.40 2.33 -8.39
N MET A 165 13.50 2.21 -7.39
CA MET A 165 13.69 1.23 -6.30
C MET A 165 13.70 -0.21 -6.84
N ASP A 166 12.77 -0.56 -7.74
CA ASP A 166 12.74 -1.89 -8.39
C ASP A 166 14.03 -2.13 -9.19
N VAL A 167 14.50 -1.13 -9.95
CA VAL A 167 15.74 -1.21 -10.74
C VAL A 167 16.95 -1.45 -9.85
N GLU A 168 17.02 -0.80 -8.68
CA GLU A 168 18.12 -1.00 -7.73
C GLU A 168 18.15 -2.45 -7.23
N VAL A 169 16.99 -3.01 -6.86
CA VAL A 169 16.88 -4.41 -6.45
C VAL A 169 17.26 -5.36 -7.59
N PHE A 170 16.79 -5.12 -8.83
CA PHE A 170 17.18 -5.95 -10.00
C PHE A 170 18.67 -5.90 -10.27
N ARG A 171 19.30 -4.72 -10.15
CA ARG A 171 20.74 -4.55 -10.28
C ARG A 171 21.49 -5.36 -9.21
N PHE A 172 21.04 -5.26 -7.98
CA PHE A 172 21.60 -5.99 -6.85
C PHE A 172 21.49 -7.51 -7.05
N PHE A 173 20.33 -7.99 -7.41
CA PHE A 173 20.12 -9.42 -7.72
C PHE A 173 20.98 -9.90 -8.89
N SER A 174 21.15 -9.08 -9.94
CA SER A 174 21.98 -9.41 -11.08
C SER A 174 23.47 -9.54 -10.70
N GLN A 175 23.96 -8.63 -9.85
CA GLN A 175 25.34 -8.66 -9.35
C GLN A 175 25.60 -9.91 -8.50
N ARG A 176 24.71 -10.23 -7.54
CA ARG A 176 24.81 -11.42 -6.70
C ARG A 176 24.79 -12.71 -7.52
N ARG A 177 23.89 -12.80 -8.48
CA ARG A 177 23.82 -13.96 -9.40
C ARG A 177 25.10 -14.12 -10.22
N ALA A 178 25.65 -13.02 -10.73
CA ALA A 178 26.91 -13.05 -11.49
C ALA A 178 28.12 -13.47 -10.62
N ALA A 179 28.11 -13.13 -9.34
CA ALA A 179 29.13 -13.51 -8.37
C ALA A 179 28.94 -14.95 -7.82
N GLY A 180 27.82 -15.60 -8.09
CA GLY A 180 27.49 -16.91 -7.53
C GLY A 180 27.18 -16.84 -6.01
N GLU A 181 26.76 -15.67 -5.52
CA GLU A 181 26.44 -15.42 -4.12
C GLU A 181 24.96 -15.73 -3.81
N PRO A 182 24.61 -16.06 -2.55
CA PRO A 182 23.22 -16.23 -2.15
C PRO A 182 22.39 -15.00 -2.42
N MET A 183 21.14 -15.22 -2.82
CA MET A 183 20.18 -14.11 -3.00
C MET A 183 19.73 -13.61 -1.64
N PRO A 184 19.79 -12.29 -1.39
CA PRO A 184 19.29 -11.72 -0.16
C PRO A 184 17.78 -11.79 -0.11
N HIS A 185 17.21 -11.87 1.10
CA HIS A 185 15.77 -11.89 1.28
C HIS A 185 15.19 -10.47 1.10
N VAL A 186 14.96 -10.08 -0.15
CA VAL A 186 14.36 -8.80 -0.53
C VAL A 186 13.13 -9.03 -1.39
N VAL A 187 11.99 -8.50 -0.97
CA VAL A 187 10.71 -8.60 -1.68
C VAL A 187 10.14 -7.21 -1.93
N GLY A 188 9.95 -6.88 -3.19
CA GLY A 188 9.25 -5.67 -3.63
C GLY A 188 7.80 -5.99 -3.99
N LEU A 189 6.87 -5.16 -3.52
CA LEU A 189 5.44 -5.35 -3.77
C LEU A 189 4.87 -4.12 -4.49
N ARG A 190 4.45 -4.28 -5.74
CA ARG A 190 3.78 -3.26 -6.52
C ARG A 190 2.31 -3.21 -6.13
N TYR A 191 2.00 -2.33 -5.18
CA TYR A 191 0.63 -2.14 -4.71
C TYR A 191 -0.24 -1.55 -5.80
N PHE A 192 -1.38 -2.18 -6.06
CA PHE A 192 -2.45 -1.65 -6.90
C PHE A 192 -3.31 -0.67 -6.10
N ASN A 193 -4.59 -0.51 -6.40
CA ASN A 193 -5.42 0.50 -5.76
C ASN A 193 -5.89 0.05 -4.38
N VAL A 194 -5.11 0.37 -3.36
CA VAL A 194 -5.41 -0.02 -1.97
C VAL A 194 -6.52 0.86 -1.39
N PHE A 195 -7.51 0.24 -0.78
CA PHE A 195 -8.58 0.90 -0.04
C PHE A 195 -8.84 0.22 1.30
N GLY A 196 -9.46 0.95 2.25
CA GLY A 196 -9.86 0.37 3.53
C GLY A 196 -9.69 1.32 4.71
N PRO A 197 -9.96 0.82 5.94
CA PRO A 197 -9.93 1.64 7.14
C PRO A 197 -8.53 2.25 7.41
N GLY A 198 -8.52 3.53 7.79
CA GLY A 198 -7.31 4.33 8.01
C GLY A 198 -6.94 5.24 6.85
N GLU A 199 -7.58 5.13 5.66
CA GLU A 199 -7.25 5.98 4.52
C GLU A 199 -7.81 7.41 4.57
N ALA A 200 -8.76 7.71 5.44
CA ALA A 200 -9.43 9.01 5.51
C ALA A 200 -8.45 10.20 5.60
N ARG A 201 -7.32 10.01 6.32
CA ARG A 201 -6.28 11.04 6.50
C ARG A 201 -5.40 11.26 5.28
N LYS A 202 -5.51 10.42 4.24
CA LYS A 202 -4.86 10.68 2.95
C LYS A 202 -5.47 11.87 2.20
N GLY A 203 -6.60 12.39 2.66
CA GLY A 203 -7.29 13.53 2.04
C GLY A 203 -7.63 13.24 0.58
N LYS A 204 -7.18 14.09 -0.35
CA LYS A 204 -7.42 13.93 -1.80
C LYS A 204 -6.89 12.61 -2.39
N MET A 205 -5.90 11.99 -1.73
CA MET A 205 -5.28 10.75 -2.18
C MET A 205 -5.95 9.49 -1.62
N ALA A 206 -7.07 9.62 -0.88
CA ALA A 206 -7.89 8.49 -0.47
C ALA A 206 -8.54 7.82 -1.70
N SER A 207 -8.96 6.57 -1.55
CA SER A 207 -9.54 5.80 -2.65
C SER A 207 -10.87 6.38 -3.15
N MET A 208 -11.24 6.01 -4.37
CA MET A 208 -12.57 6.36 -4.90
C MET A 208 -13.69 5.68 -4.10
N VAL A 209 -13.43 4.53 -3.49
CA VAL A 209 -14.38 3.88 -2.57
C VAL A 209 -14.72 4.83 -1.41
N TYR A 210 -13.71 5.43 -0.79
CA TYR A 210 -13.90 6.41 0.29
C TYR A 210 -14.60 7.68 -0.21
N HIS A 211 -14.10 8.29 -1.28
CA HIS A 211 -14.64 9.56 -1.78
C HIS A 211 -16.10 9.48 -2.22
N LEU A 212 -16.48 8.43 -2.96
CA LEU A 212 -17.85 8.23 -3.41
C LEU A 212 -18.78 7.89 -2.24
N SER A 213 -18.29 7.12 -1.25
CA SER A 213 -19.04 6.85 -0.02
C SER A 213 -19.37 8.15 0.74
N GLN A 214 -18.38 9.07 0.87
CA GLN A 214 -18.61 10.34 1.53
C GLN A 214 -19.64 11.19 0.78
N GLN A 215 -19.60 11.21 -0.56
CA GLN A 215 -20.60 11.96 -1.36
C GLN A 215 -22.02 11.42 -1.11
N ILE A 216 -22.23 10.11 -1.15
CA ILE A 216 -23.56 9.51 -0.93
C ILE A 216 -24.02 9.72 0.53
N LEU A 217 -23.14 9.56 1.51
CA LEU A 217 -23.45 9.81 2.92
C LEU A 217 -23.77 11.30 3.22
N ASP A 218 -23.27 12.23 2.39
CA ASP A 218 -23.62 13.65 2.41
C ASP A 218 -24.95 13.96 1.68
N GLY A 219 -25.63 12.96 1.14
CA GLY A 219 -26.86 13.13 0.37
C GLY A 219 -26.61 13.67 -1.04
N LYS A 220 -25.37 13.56 -1.56
CA LYS A 220 -25.00 14.02 -2.90
C LYS A 220 -24.99 12.82 -3.86
N ARG A 221 -25.17 13.11 -5.14
CA ARG A 221 -24.93 12.13 -6.19
C ARG A 221 -23.43 11.94 -6.39
N PRO A 222 -22.93 10.70 -6.48
CA PRO A 222 -21.52 10.45 -6.77
C PRO A 222 -21.16 10.92 -8.16
N ARG A 223 -20.04 11.64 -8.31
CA ARG A 223 -19.60 12.21 -9.58
C ARG A 223 -18.55 11.34 -10.22
N LEU A 224 -18.83 10.85 -11.43
CA LEU A 224 -17.95 9.98 -12.20
C LEU A 224 -17.61 10.58 -13.56
N PHE A 225 -16.41 10.28 -14.07
CA PHE A 225 -16.12 10.50 -15.48
C PHE A 225 -17.07 9.64 -16.32
N LYS A 226 -17.50 10.16 -17.47
CA LYS A 226 -18.40 9.52 -18.41
C LYS A 226 -17.85 8.15 -18.84
N MET A 227 -18.52 7.19 -18.80
CA MET A 227 -19.74 6.53 -18.34
C MET A 227 -19.50 5.70 -17.08
N GLY A 228 -18.45 6.00 -16.27
CA GLY A 228 -18.09 5.22 -15.10
C GLY A 228 -17.42 3.87 -15.38
N GLU A 229 -17.00 3.65 -16.64
CA GLU A 229 -16.52 2.35 -17.15
C GLU A 229 -15.01 2.11 -16.96
N HIS A 230 -14.27 3.11 -16.46
CA HIS A 230 -12.85 2.93 -16.15
C HIS A 230 -12.70 1.88 -15.06
N GLN A 231 -11.76 0.97 -15.25
CA GLN A 231 -11.57 -0.18 -14.38
C GLN A 231 -10.27 -0.09 -13.60
N ARG A 232 -10.30 -0.51 -12.36
CA ARG A 232 -9.13 -0.61 -11.47
C ARG A 232 -9.15 -1.93 -10.74
N ASP A 233 -7.97 -2.46 -10.51
CA ASP A 233 -7.76 -3.50 -9.51
C ASP A 233 -7.78 -2.84 -8.14
N GLN A 234 -8.85 -3.06 -7.40
CA GLN A 234 -9.05 -2.57 -6.05
C GLN A 234 -8.69 -3.68 -5.07
N VAL A 235 -7.76 -3.41 -4.17
CA VAL A 235 -7.30 -4.40 -3.18
C VAL A 235 -7.54 -3.90 -1.77
N PHE A 236 -8.09 -4.78 -0.92
CA PHE A 236 -8.39 -4.43 0.46
C PHE A 236 -7.12 -4.37 1.32
N VAL A 237 -7.06 -3.41 2.24
CA VAL A 237 -5.85 -3.18 3.07
C VAL A 237 -5.45 -4.40 3.90
N ASP A 238 -6.40 -5.23 4.36
CA ASP A 238 -6.09 -6.45 5.10
C ASP A 238 -5.34 -7.47 4.23
N ASP A 239 -5.69 -7.60 2.95
CA ASP A 239 -4.98 -8.42 1.98
C ASP A 239 -3.58 -7.85 1.69
N VAL A 240 -3.49 -6.52 1.54
CA VAL A 240 -2.19 -5.85 1.35
C VAL A 240 -1.25 -6.13 2.51
N VAL A 241 -1.73 -5.98 3.74
CA VAL A 241 -0.96 -6.26 4.95
C VAL A 241 -0.55 -7.73 5.04
N SER A 242 -1.48 -8.66 4.77
CA SER A 242 -1.19 -10.09 4.84
C SER A 242 -0.14 -10.53 3.83
N CYS A 243 -0.19 -10.01 2.59
CA CYS A 243 0.82 -10.26 1.56
C CYS A 243 2.17 -9.63 1.92
N THR A 244 2.15 -8.41 2.48
CA THR A 244 3.37 -7.72 2.92
C THR A 244 4.09 -8.53 4.00
N ILE A 245 3.37 -9.11 4.93
CA ILE A 245 3.95 -10.00 5.95
C ILE A 245 4.45 -11.31 5.33
N ALA A 246 3.69 -11.91 4.40
CA ALA A 246 4.12 -13.13 3.70
C ALA A 246 5.42 -12.92 2.92
N GLY A 247 5.65 -11.72 2.38
CA GLY A 247 6.91 -11.35 1.73
C GLY A 247 8.14 -11.42 2.65
N ALA A 248 7.97 -11.33 3.97
CA ALA A 248 9.04 -11.45 4.94
C ALA A 248 9.29 -12.89 5.43
N ASP A 249 8.40 -13.84 5.09
CA ASP A 249 8.53 -15.22 5.51
C ASP A 249 9.72 -15.90 4.80
N HIS A 250 10.47 -16.73 5.53
CA HIS A 250 11.64 -17.44 4.98
C HIS A 250 11.33 -18.37 3.79
N GLY A 251 10.05 -18.67 3.55
CA GLY A 251 9.60 -19.44 2.39
C GLY A 251 9.36 -18.60 1.14
N ALA A 252 9.33 -17.28 1.27
CA ALA A 252 9.13 -16.36 0.13
C ALA A 252 10.36 -16.33 -0.78
N THR A 253 10.13 -16.36 -2.08
CA THR A 253 11.22 -16.21 -3.06
C THR A 253 11.57 -14.72 -3.20
N PRO A 254 12.85 -14.33 -3.10
CA PRO A 254 13.27 -12.96 -3.34
C PRO A 254 12.88 -12.49 -4.75
N GLY A 255 12.29 -11.29 -4.87
CA GLY A 255 11.80 -10.79 -6.15
C GLY A 255 10.94 -9.54 -6.03
N VAL A 256 10.43 -9.09 -7.17
CA VAL A 256 9.44 -8.00 -7.24
C VAL A 256 8.14 -8.57 -7.77
N TYR A 257 7.04 -8.30 -7.10
CA TYR A 257 5.73 -8.92 -7.34
C TYR A 257 4.62 -7.90 -7.44
N ASN A 258 3.52 -8.27 -8.09
CA ASN A 258 2.28 -7.52 -8.02
C ASN A 258 1.56 -7.78 -6.70
N LEU A 259 0.89 -6.75 -6.18
CA LEU A 259 -0.03 -6.90 -5.07
C LEU A 259 -1.34 -6.17 -5.39
N GLY A 260 -2.27 -6.93 -5.93
CA GLY A 260 -3.63 -6.56 -6.28
C GLY A 260 -4.61 -7.64 -5.85
N SER A 261 -5.86 -7.50 -6.24
CA SER A 261 -6.87 -8.54 -6.11
C SER A 261 -6.85 -9.53 -7.30
N GLY A 262 -6.20 -9.16 -8.41
CA GLY A 262 -6.28 -9.87 -9.68
C GLY A 262 -7.64 -9.72 -10.37
N GLN A 263 -8.50 -8.84 -9.86
CA GLN A 263 -9.84 -8.57 -10.40
C GLN A 263 -10.01 -7.08 -10.66
N THR A 264 -10.80 -6.73 -11.64
CA THR A 264 -11.12 -5.35 -11.95
C THR A 264 -12.53 -4.99 -11.50
N THR A 265 -12.67 -3.76 -11.01
CA THR A 265 -13.96 -3.13 -10.74
C THR A 265 -14.05 -1.82 -11.48
N SER A 266 -15.21 -1.54 -12.09
CA SER A 266 -15.50 -0.24 -12.66
C SER A 266 -15.88 0.76 -11.56
N PHE A 267 -15.90 2.04 -11.89
CA PHE A 267 -16.42 3.03 -10.94
C PHE A 267 -17.94 2.89 -10.72
N ASN A 268 -18.67 2.32 -11.68
CA ASN A 268 -20.07 1.96 -11.49
C ASN A 268 -20.21 0.84 -10.45
N ASP A 269 -19.38 -0.21 -10.51
CA ASP A 269 -19.37 -1.29 -9.51
C ASP A 269 -19.09 -0.75 -8.09
N ILE A 270 -18.23 0.29 -7.96
CA ILE A 270 -18.00 0.95 -6.67
C ILE A 270 -19.29 1.61 -6.17
N VAL A 271 -20.04 2.32 -7.02
CA VAL A 271 -21.32 2.92 -6.64
C VAL A 271 -22.35 1.86 -6.26
N ASP A 272 -22.39 0.75 -6.98
CA ASP A 272 -23.28 -0.37 -6.67
C ASP A 272 -22.95 -0.99 -5.31
N ALA A 273 -21.68 -1.21 -5.01
CA ALA A 273 -21.23 -1.68 -3.69
C ALA A 273 -21.61 -0.72 -2.55
N ILE A 274 -21.50 0.59 -2.79
CA ILE A 274 -21.90 1.61 -1.80
C ILE A 274 -23.41 1.60 -1.60
N ASN A 275 -24.19 1.53 -2.68
CA ASN A 275 -25.65 1.46 -2.61
C ASN A 275 -26.11 0.20 -1.85
N GLU A 276 -25.50 -0.94 -2.12
CA GLU A 276 -25.79 -2.19 -1.41
C GLU A 276 -25.46 -2.06 0.10
N ALA A 277 -24.28 -1.53 0.42
CA ALA A 277 -23.84 -1.37 1.79
C ALA A 277 -24.76 -0.47 2.64
N LEU A 278 -25.28 0.60 2.02
CA LEU A 278 -26.09 1.62 2.67
C LEU A 278 -27.61 1.39 2.51
N GLY A 279 -28.05 0.43 1.71
CA GLY A 279 -29.45 0.20 1.38
C GLY A 279 -30.05 1.37 0.57
N THR A 280 -29.28 2.00 -0.30
CA THR A 280 -29.66 3.14 -1.13
C THR A 280 -29.71 2.75 -2.61
N ASN A 281 -30.20 3.65 -3.46
CA ASN A 281 -30.20 3.50 -4.93
C ASN A 281 -29.88 4.87 -5.55
N VAL A 282 -28.70 5.40 -5.25
CA VAL A 282 -28.26 6.71 -5.74
C VAL A 282 -27.58 6.57 -7.08
N GLU A 283 -28.12 7.19 -8.10
CA GLU A 283 -27.55 7.21 -9.45
C GLU A 283 -26.39 8.20 -9.55
N PRO A 284 -25.26 7.82 -10.21
CA PRO A 284 -24.16 8.75 -10.42
C PRO A 284 -24.51 9.93 -11.33
N GLU A 285 -23.77 11.01 -11.18
CA GLU A 285 -23.72 12.13 -12.11
C GLU A 285 -22.48 12.00 -12.98
N PHE A 286 -22.67 11.89 -14.29
CA PHE A 286 -21.56 11.76 -15.23
C PHE A 286 -21.12 13.12 -15.77
N PHE A 287 -19.80 13.30 -15.91
CA PHE A 287 -19.22 14.49 -16.53
C PHE A 287 -18.02 14.12 -17.41
N ASP A 288 -17.67 15.01 -18.33
CA ASP A 288 -16.57 14.77 -19.26
C ASP A 288 -15.24 14.91 -18.53
N MET A 289 -14.27 14.03 -18.85
CA MET A 289 -12.92 14.14 -18.33
C MET A 289 -12.25 15.41 -18.88
N PRO A 290 -11.56 16.20 -18.04
CA PRO A 290 -10.76 17.32 -18.52
C PRO A 290 -9.74 16.87 -19.58
N GLU A 291 -9.62 17.66 -20.67
CA GLU A 291 -8.78 17.30 -21.82
C GLU A 291 -7.31 17.09 -21.43
N GLU A 292 -6.81 17.86 -20.47
CA GLU A 292 -5.45 17.76 -19.95
C GLU A 292 -5.17 16.44 -19.22
N MET A 293 -6.20 15.75 -18.71
CA MET A 293 -6.05 14.48 -18.01
C MET A 293 -6.04 13.27 -18.96
N VAL A 294 -6.69 13.39 -20.12
CA VAL A 294 -6.90 12.26 -21.05
C VAL A 294 -5.60 11.53 -21.41
N PRO A 295 -4.46 12.23 -21.72
CA PRO A 295 -3.24 11.54 -22.15
C PRO A 295 -2.56 10.73 -21.07
N THR A 296 -2.74 11.08 -19.79
CA THR A 296 -2.05 10.46 -18.64
C THR A 296 -2.96 9.57 -17.80
N TYR A 297 -4.27 9.61 -18.06
CA TYR A 297 -5.24 8.87 -17.27
C TYR A 297 -5.21 7.38 -17.61
N GLN A 298 -4.98 6.56 -16.61
CA GLN A 298 -5.06 5.11 -16.76
C GLN A 298 -6.54 4.67 -16.84
N HIS A 299 -6.95 4.11 -17.97
CA HIS A 299 -8.32 3.61 -18.16
C HIS A 299 -8.56 2.23 -17.56
N TYR A 300 -7.50 1.46 -17.40
CA TYR A 300 -7.52 0.09 -16.93
C TYR A 300 -6.29 -0.24 -16.12
N THR A 301 -6.45 -0.92 -14.99
CA THR A 301 -5.36 -1.60 -14.27
C THR A 301 -5.87 -2.92 -13.70
N CYS A 302 -5.09 -3.99 -13.84
CA CYS A 302 -5.32 -5.29 -13.24
C CYS A 302 -3.97 -5.96 -12.98
N ALA A 303 -3.79 -6.51 -11.81
CA ALA A 303 -2.59 -7.28 -11.47
C ALA A 303 -2.65 -8.67 -12.09
N ASP A 304 -1.58 -9.11 -12.74
CA ASP A 304 -1.32 -10.53 -12.89
C ASP A 304 -0.70 -11.04 -11.59
N MET A 305 -1.43 -11.90 -10.89
CA MET A 305 -1.05 -12.39 -9.56
C MET A 305 -0.27 -13.73 -9.61
N SER A 306 -0.05 -14.30 -10.78
CA SER A 306 0.55 -15.64 -10.94
C SER A 306 1.94 -15.78 -10.32
N GLU A 307 2.79 -14.76 -10.49
CA GLU A 307 4.13 -14.74 -9.88
C GLU A 307 4.06 -14.54 -8.36
N THR A 308 3.12 -13.75 -7.87
CA THR A 308 2.89 -13.54 -6.43
C THR A 308 2.43 -14.82 -5.76
N GLU A 309 1.47 -15.50 -6.37
CA GLU A 309 0.98 -16.79 -5.89
C GLU A 309 2.09 -17.84 -5.83
N SER A 310 2.88 -17.97 -6.90
CA SER A 310 3.96 -18.96 -6.97
C SER A 310 5.17 -18.61 -6.10
N GLY A 311 5.53 -17.32 -6.01
CA GLY A 311 6.74 -16.86 -5.31
C GLY A 311 6.56 -16.64 -3.82
N LEU A 312 5.38 -16.20 -3.39
CA LEU A 312 5.06 -15.89 -2.00
C LEU A 312 4.09 -16.90 -1.36
N GLY A 313 3.50 -17.81 -2.14
CA GLY A 313 2.47 -18.74 -1.65
C GLY A 313 1.21 -18.02 -1.14
N TRP A 314 0.93 -16.81 -1.66
CA TRP A 314 -0.13 -15.94 -1.17
C TRP A 314 -1.17 -15.63 -2.27
N THR A 315 -2.43 -15.62 -1.86
CA THR A 315 -3.58 -15.21 -2.68
C THR A 315 -4.49 -14.27 -1.89
N PRO A 316 -5.18 -13.31 -2.55
CA PRO A 316 -6.12 -12.43 -1.88
C PRO A 316 -7.29 -13.22 -1.25
N SER A 317 -7.69 -12.82 -0.05
CA SER A 317 -8.79 -13.45 0.70
C SER A 317 -10.14 -12.78 0.47
N TRP A 318 -10.13 -11.54 0.00
CA TRP A 318 -11.32 -10.73 -0.21
C TRP A 318 -11.65 -10.57 -1.70
N SER A 319 -12.91 -10.76 -2.08
CA SER A 319 -13.38 -10.17 -3.33
C SER A 319 -13.44 -8.65 -3.19
N PRO A 320 -13.12 -7.86 -4.24
CA PRO A 320 -13.23 -6.40 -4.18
C PRO A 320 -14.62 -5.91 -3.73
N MET A 321 -15.68 -6.53 -4.22
CA MET A 321 -17.06 -6.16 -3.89
C MET A 321 -17.40 -6.38 -2.42
N ASP A 322 -17.11 -7.55 -1.87
CA ASP A 322 -17.38 -7.85 -0.46
C ASP A 322 -16.59 -6.94 0.48
N ALA A 323 -15.32 -6.69 0.13
CA ALA A 323 -14.47 -5.78 0.87
C ALA A 323 -14.97 -4.33 0.84
N MET A 324 -15.44 -3.85 -0.31
CA MET A 324 -16.04 -2.51 -0.44
C MET A 324 -17.31 -2.38 0.40
N ILE A 325 -18.23 -3.34 0.30
CA ILE A 325 -19.47 -3.37 1.08
C ILE A 325 -19.14 -3.34 2.59
N ARG A 326 -18.20 -4.18 3.03
CA ARG A 326 -17.74 -4.18 4.42
C ARG A 326 -17.19 -2.82 4.85
N TYR A 327 -16.29 -2.25 4.06
CA TYR A 327 -15.64 -0.98 4.39
C TYR A 327 -16.61 0.19 4.43
N VAL A 328 -17.53 0.27 3.48
CA VAL A 328 -18.57 1.31 3.45
C VAL A 328 -19.47 1.24 4.69
N ARG A 329 -19.84 0.03 5.15
CA ARG A 329 -20.58 -0.15 6.40
C ARG A 329 -19.80 0.35 7.61
N MET A 330 -18.47 0.14 7.64
CA MET A 330 -17.61 0.69 8.70
C MET A 330 -17.63 2.23 8.68
N ILE A 331 -17.46 2.86 7.54
CA ILE A 331 -17.52 4.33 7.38
C ILE A 331 -18.87 4.87 7.90
N ALA A 332 -19.98 4.24 7.53
CA ALA A 332 -21.31 4.67 7.93
C ALA A 332 -21.51 4.56 9.46
N ASN A 333 -21.02 3.50 10.07
CA ASN A 333 -21.09 3.30 11.53
C ASN A 333 -20.24 4.33 12.29
N GLU A 334 -19.00 4.56 11.88
CA GLU A 334 -18.11 5.56 12.46
C GLU A 334 -18.74 6.97 12.41
N ARG A 335 -19.32 7.33 11.26
CA ARG A 335 -20.01 8.60 11.09
C ARG A 335 -21.26 8.74 11.98
N SER A 336 -21.99 7.66 12.18
CA SER A 336 -23.16 7.64 13.04
C SER A 336 -22.80 7.81 14.51
N SER A 337 -21.74 7.14 14.97
CA SER A 337 -21.22 7.24 16.34
C SER A 337 -20.72 8.65 16.65
N ALA A 338 -19.95 9.26 15.74
CA ALA A 338 -19.47 10.64 15.90
C ALA A 338 -20.61 11.68 15.99
N ARG A 339 -21.72 11.47 15.29
CA ARG A 339 -22.90 12.37 15.39
C ARG A 339 -23.60 12.27 16.76
N ILE A 340 -23.62 11.10 17.35
CA ILE A 340 -24.24 10.89 18.68
C ILE A 340 -23.40 11.55 19.78
N GLU A 341 -22.05 11.48 19.68
CA GLU A 341 -21.15 12.12 20.64
C GLU A 341 -21.22 13.65 20.62
N ILE A 342 -21.50 14.28 19.46
CA ILE A 342 -21.64 15.74 19.35
C ILE A 342 -22.99 16.23 19.90
N GLN A 343 -24.01 15.36 20.01
CA GLN A 343 -25.35 15.71 20.49
C GLN A 343 -25.53 15.51 21.99
N ASN A 344 -24.59 14.85 22.65
CA ASN A 344 -24.55 14.65 24.11
C ASN A 344 -23.53 15.61 24.76
#